data_78433dd18107684966b214e2b0420d34
#
_entry.id   78433dd18107684966b214e2b0420d34
#
_cell.length_a   1.000
_cell.length_b   1.000
_cell.length_c   1.000
_cell.angle_alpha   90.00
_cell.angle_beta   90.00
_cell.angle_gamma   90.00
#
_symmetry.space_group_name_H-M   'P 1'
#
loop_
_entity.id
_entity.type
_entity.pdbx_description
1 polymer ?
#
loop_
_entity_poly.entity_id
_entity_poly.type
_entity_poly.pdbx_seq_one_letter_code
_entity_poly.pdbx_strand_id
1 'polypeptide(L)'
;GVNPQKQAVMVPHWVRGEKEVAFIKSSGGTKVEVNVLALGGSIATDADGMMAPIIEVETWEDLEELGEESIKGKIVFFNEEMNPENIYTLHSYGHCVQHRWAGAVQAAKYGAVGAIVRSLNLRIDEFPHTGSMTYEDAIDTIPAAAISTRDAEIVSDLLAEGEIVELIWKQSCQTFPDVPSHNVIGEIRGSKYPDEIILLGGHLDSWDVGHGAHDDGAGV
;
A
#
# COMPACT_ATOMS: atom_id res chain seq x y z
N GLY A 1 29.42 26.86 -11.83
CA GLY A 1 28.19 26.46 -11.14
C GLY A 1 27.38 25.46 -11.98
N VAL A 2 26.59 24.66 -11.36
CA VAL A 2 25.65 23.75 -12.05
C VAL A 2 24.53 24.60 -12.65
N ASN A 3 24.27 24.48 -13.96
CA ASN A 3 23.09 25.05 -14.59
C ASN A 3 21.98 23.99 -14.60
N PRO A 4 20.97 24.08 -13.72
CA PRO A 4 19.91 23.11 -13.69
C PRO A 4 19.04 23.21 -14.95
N GLN A 5 18.69 22.04 -15.49
CA GLN A 5 17.78 21.88 -16.62
C GLN A 5 16.54 21.15 -16.17
N LYS A 6 15.40 21.49 -16.76
CA LYS A 6 14.14 20.77 -16.53
C LYS A 6 13.81 19.95 -17.77
N GLN A 7 13.61 18.66 -17.55
CA GLN A 7 13.10 17.74 -18.56
C GLN A 7 11.63 17.46 -18.24
N ALA A 8 10.73 17.84 -19.13
CA ALA A 8 9.30 17.62 -18.95
C ALA A 8 8.97 16.13 -19.03
N VAL A 9 8.14 15.65 -18.13
CA VAL A 9 7.59 14.29 -18.08
C VAL A 9 6.12 14.36 -17.72
N MET A 10 5.34 13.36 -18.15
CA MET A 10 3.97 13.14 -17.67
C MET A 10 4.01 12.14 -16.54
N VAL A 11 3.26 12.39 -15.49
CA VAL A 11 3.19 11.50 -14.30
C VAL A 11 1.76 11.14 -13.97
N PRO A 12 1.51 9.96 -13.40
CA PRO A 12 0.20 9.55 -12.92
C PRO A 12 -0.36 10.57 -11.91
N HIS A 13 -1.65 10.85 -12.05
CA HIS A 13 -2.36 11.77 -11.15
C HIS A 13 -3.41 10.99 -10.34
N TRP A 14 -3.04 10.58 -9.17
CA TRP A 14 -3.93 9.95 -8.20
C TRP A 14 -4.12 10.89 -7.00
N VAL A 15 -5.34 10.99 -6.50
CA VAL A 15 -5.73 11.83 -5.36
C VAL A 15 -6.38 10.97 -4.31
N ARG A 16 -5.89 11.01 -3.08
CA ARG A 16 -6.43 10.27 -1.94
C ARG A 16 -7.87 10.65 -1.61
N GLY A 17 -8.19 11.95 -1.69
CA GLY A 17 -9.48 12.49 -1.31
C GLY A 17 -9.59 12.78 0.18
N GLU A 18 -10.75 12.47 0.78
CA GLU A 18 -10.97 12.64 2.21
C GLU A 18 -10.23 11.57 3.02
N LYS A 19 -9.98 11.88 4.30
CA LYS A 19 -9.38 10.92 5.24
C LYS A 19 -10.23 9.64 5.29
N GLU A 20 -9.55 8.51 5.23
CA GLU A 20 -10.16 7.20 5.34
C GLU A 20 -10.82 7.01 6.71
N VAL A 21 -11.94 6.30 6.73
CA VAL A 21 -12.64 5.92 7.95
C VAL A 21 -12.83 4.42 7.97
N ALA A 22 -12.36 3.76 9.01
CA ALA A 22 -12.51 2.33 9.15
C ALA A 22 -12.79 1.89 10.59
N PHE A 23 -13.67 0.90 10.72
CA PHE A 23 -14.00 0.26 11.99
C PHE A 23 -14.04 -1.25 11.79
N ILE A 24 -13.53 -2.00 12.73
CA ILE A 24 -13.82 -3.42 12.83
C ILE A 24 -14.99 -3.65 13.77
N LYS A 25 -15.78 -4.68 13.45
CA LYS A 25 -16.85 -5.19 14.28
C LYS A 25 -16.72 -6.71 14.34
N SER A 26 -16.72 -7.29 15.52
CA SER A 26 -16.64 -8.74 15.68
C SER A 26 -17.93 -9.37 16.19
N SER A 27 -18.09 -10.65 15.97
CA SER A 27 -19.22 -11.45 16.48
C SER A 27 -19.28 -11.48 18.00
N GLY A 28 -18.15 -11.34 18.69
CA GLY A 28 -18.03 -11.22 20.14
C GLY A 28 -18.46 -9.85 20.70
N GLY A 29 -18.77 -8.89 19.81
CA GLY A 29 -19.27 -7.57 20.18
C GLY A 29 -18.21 -6.47 20.23
N THR A 30 -16.98 -6.76 19.86
CA THR A 30 -15.92 -5.75 19.71
C THR A 30 -16.29 -4.78 18.58
N LYS A 31 -16.19 -3.49 18.86
CA LYS A 31 -16.25 -2.43 17.85
C LYS A 31 -15.17 -1.42 18.14
N VAL A 32 -14.20 -1.28 17.23
CA VAL A 32 -13.06 -0.38 17.40
C VAL A 32 -12.74 0.31 16.07
N GLU A 33 -12.36 1.57 16.14
CA GLU A 33 -11.81 2.32 15.01
C GLU A 33 -10.40 1.78 14.74
N VAL A 34 -10.09 1.57 13.44
CA VAL A 34 -8.78 1.11 12.99
C VAL A 34 -8.18 2.09 11.98
N ASN A 35 -6.87 2.20 12.02
CA ASN A 35 -6.13 3.10 11.16
C ASN A 35 -5.82 2.42 9.84
N VAL A 36 -6.46 2.90 8.78
CA VAL A 36 -6.17 2.46 7.41
C VAL A 36 -5.74 3.65 6.56
N LEU A 37 -4.99 3.38 5.51
CA LEU A 37 -4.53 4.37 4.55
C LEU A 37 -4.57 3.77 3.15
N ALA A 38 -5.36 4.38 2.25
CA ALA A 38 -5.50 3.90 0.89
C ALA A 38 -4.13 3.74 0.20
N LEU A 39 -3.95 2.67 -0.55
CA LEU A 39 -2.76 2.48 -1.38
C LEU A 39 -2.84 3.38 -2.61
N GLY A 40 -1.67 3.91 -3.02
CA GLY A 40 -1.57 4.76 -4.21
C GLY A 40 -1.92 3.99 -5.48
N GLY A 41 -2.91 4.49 -6.21
CA GLY A 41 -3.51 3.82 -7.36
C GLY A 41 -4.81 3.08 -7.04
N SER A 42 -5.18 2.93 -5.76
CA SER A 42 -6.44 2.31 -5.36
C SER A 42 -7.67 3.11 -5.82
N ILE A 43 -8.79 2.41 -5.95
CA ILE A 43 -10.11 3.03 -6.20
C ILE A 43 -10.82 3.34 -4.89
N ALA A 44 -11.85 4.20 -4.97
CA ALA A 44 -12.76 4.48 -3.84
C ALA A 44 -13.61 3.25 -3.49
N THR A 45 -14.13 3.24 -2.27
CA THR A 45 -15.30 2.43 -1.91
C THR A 45 -16.57 3.10 -2.47
N ASP A 46 -17.73 2.46 -2.32
CA ASP A 46 -19.00 3.12 -2.56
C ASP A 46 -19.13 4.41 -1.70
N ALA A 47 -19.97 5.34 -2.14
CA ALA A 47 -20.13 6.65 -1.48
C ALA A 47 -20.51 6.53 0.01
N ASP A 48 -21.30 5.52 0.37
CA ASP A 48 -21.71 5.22 1.74
C ASP A 48 -20.69 4.33 2.49
N GLY A 49 -19.58 3.97 1.82
CA GLY A 49 -18.61 2.99 2.30
C GLY A 49 -19.01 1.56 1.98
N MET A 50 -18.24 0.61 2.51
CA MET A 50 -18.50 -0.81 2.37
C MET A 50 -18.42 -1.52 3.72
N MET A 51 -19.03 -2.70 3.80
CA MET A 51 -18.90 -3.60 4.95
C MET A 51 -18.82 -5.02 4.45
N ALA A 52 -17.78 -5.74 4.83
CA ALA A 52 -17.63 -7.15 4.50
C ALA A 52 -16.80 -7.89 5.55
N PRO A 53 -16.99 -9.22 5.69
CA PRO A 53 -16.14 -10.04 6.55
C PRO A 53 -14.69 -10.03 6.07
N ILE A 54 -13.77 -10.11 7.03
CA ILE A 54 -12.33 -10.25 6.77
C ILE A 54 -11.96 -11.74 6.69
N ILE A 55 -11.05 -12.07 5.79
CA ILE A 55 -10.32 -13.34 5.78
C ILE A 55 -8.84 -13.04 5.71
N GLU A 56 -8.06 -13.64 6.62
CA GLU A 56 -6.63 -13.42 6.76
C GLU A 56 -5.83 -14.45 5.95
N VAL A 57 -4.76 -14.00 5.33
CA VAL A 57 -3.74 -14.79 4.65
C VAL A 57 -2.36 -14.20 4.93
N GLU A 58 -1.33 -15.04 5.01
CA GLU A 58 0.06 -14.59 5.12
C GLU A 58 0.79 -14.72 3.79
N THR A 59 0.44 -15.72 2.97
CA THR A 59 1.15 -16.08 1.76
C THR A 59 0.22 -16.14 0.54
N TRP A 60 0.80 -16.25 -0.65
CA TRP A 60 0.04 -16.53 -1.87
C TRP A 60 -0.55 -17.95 -1.87
N GLU A 61 0.16 -18.88 -1.26
CA GLU A 61 -0.27 -20.27 -1.10
C GLU A 61 -1.54 -20.36 -0.25
N ASP A 62 -1.64 -19.59 0.85
CA ASP A 62 -2.85 -19.52 1.67
C ASP A 62 -4.04 -18.99 0.86
N LEU A 63 -3.81 -17.98 0.02
CA LEU A 63 -4.85 -17.42 -0.85
C LEU A 63 -5.35 -18.47 -1.85
N GLU A 64 -4.44 -19.26 -2.43
CA GLU A 64 -4.77 -20.33 -3.38
C GLU A 64 -5.52 -21.47 -2.69
N GLU A 65 -5.10 -21.89 -1.48
CA GLU A 65 -5.73 -22.96 -0.71
C GLU A 65 -7.17 -22.60 -0.28
N LEU A 66 -7.41 -21.35 0.09
CA LEU A 66 -8.75 -20.85 0.43
C LEU A 66 -9.70 -20.85 -0.77
N GLY A 67 -9.21 -20.46 -1.93
CA GLY A 67 -9.95 -20.43 -3.18
C GLY A 67 -11.19 -19.53 -3.18
N GLU A 68 -11.89 -19.49 -4.32
CA GLU A 68 -13.06 -18.61 -4.52
C GLU A 68 -14.19 -18.87 -3.49
N GLU A 69 -14.41 -20.14 -3.12
CA GLU A 69 -15.51 -20.49 -2.20
C GLU A 69 -15.37 -19.82 -0.83
N SER A 70 -14.14 -19.67 -0.35
CA SER A 70 -13.86 -19.06 0.96
C SER A 70 -13.72 -17.54 0.89
N ILE A 71 -13.26 -16.99 -0.24
CA ILE A 71 -12.84 -15.58 -0.40
C ILE A 71 -13.96 -14.70 -0.93
N LYS A 72 -14.82 -15.22 -1.80
CA LYS A 72 -15.83 -14.44 -2.49
C LYS A 72 -16.71 -13.60 -1.57
N GLY A 73 -16.78 -12.29 -1.86
CA GLY A 73 -17.55 -11.33 -1.07
C GLY A 73 -16.89 -10.90 0.23
N LYS A 74 -15.64 -11.29 0.47
CA LYS A 74 -14.88 -10.89 1.66
C LYS A 74 -13.79 -9.88 1.34
N ILE A 75 -13.25 -9.26 2.37
CA ILE A 75 -12.01 -8.48 2.33
C ILE A 75 -10.87 -9.42 2.68
N VAL A 76 -9.87 -9.51 1.79
CA VAL A 76 -8.65 -10.27 2.08
C VAL A 76 -7.70 -9.40 2.87
N PHE A 77 -7.24 -9.91 3.98
CA PHE A 77 -6.23 -9.30 4.83
C PHE A 77 -4.90 -10.04 4.67
N PHE A 78 -3.95 -9.38 4.01
CA PHE A 78 -2.58 -9.87 3.88
C PHE A 78 -1.79 -9.46 5.12
N ASN A 79 -1.51 -10.40 6.01
CA ASN A 79 -0.90 -10.16 7.32
C ASN A 79 0.53 -10.72 7.44
N GLU A 80 1.28 -10.79 6.35
CA GLU A 80 2.67 -11.21 6.41
C GLU A 80 3.52 -10.18 7.17
N GLU A 81 4.20 -10.64 8.23
CA GLU A 81 5.10 -9.83 9.03
C GLU A 81 6.50 -9.73 8.42
N MET A 82 7.08 -8.54 8.51
CA MET A 82 8.50 -8.38 8.19
C MET A 82 9.35 -9.16 9.19
N ASN A 83 10.26 -10.01 8.69
CA ASN A 83 11.13 -10.81 9.55
C ASN A 83 12.20 -9.92 10.24
N PRO A 84 12.16 -9.78 11.58
CA PRO A 84 13.09 -8.94 12.34
C PRO A 84 14.52 -9.51 12.41
N GLU A 85 14.71 -10.79 12.09
CA GLU A 85 16.02 -11.43 12.10
C GLU A 85 16.89 -11.10 10.87
N ASN A 86 16.29 -10.53 9.83
CA ASN A 86 17.01 -10.13 8.64
C ASN A 86 17.92 -8.93 8.91
N ILE A 87 19.23 -9.14 8.86
CA ILE A 87 20.24 -8.08 9.02
C ILE A 87 20.04 -6.98 7.95
N TYR A 88 19.68 -7.38 6.74
CA TYR A 88 19.34 -6.46 5.65
C TYR A 88 17.83 -6.26 5.63
N THR A 89 17.34 -5.19 6.20
CA THR A 89 15.91 -4.87 6.30
C THR A 89 15.20 -4.89 4.94
N LEU A 90 15.88 -4.50 3.86
CA LEU A 90 15.32 -4.56 2.50
C LEU A 90 14.97 -5.97 2.03
N HIS A 91 15.58 -7.03 2.59
CA HIS A 91 15.17 -8.40 2.28
C HIS A 91 13.78 -8.71 2.85
N SER A 92 13.51 -8.34 4.11
CA SER A 92 12.17 -8.49 4.69
C SER A 92 11.14 -7.63 3.96
N TYR A 93 11.49 -6.36 3.67
CA TYR A 93 10.63 -5.49 2.89
C TYR A 93 10.31 -6.08 1.51
N GLY A 94 11.33 -6.53 0.77
CA GLY A 94 11.16 -7.11 -0.57
C GLY A 94 10.28 -8.36 -0.59
N HIS A 95 10.24 -9.11 0.52
CA HIS A 95 9.39 -10.28 0.66
C HIS A 95 7.91 -9.88 0.84
N CYS A 96 7.62 -8.97 1.75
CA CYS A 96 6.24 -8.59 2.08
C CYS A 96 5.62 -7.58 1.10
N VAL A 97 6.44 -6.76 0.41
CA VAL A 97 5.93 -5.65 -0.44
C VAL A 97 5.06 -6.11 -1.60
N GLN A 98 5.22 -7.35 -2.05
CA GLN A 98 4.42 -7.92 -3.13
C GLN A 98 2.92 -7.97 -2.79
N HIS A 99 2.56 -8.20 -1.53
CA HIS A 99 1.16 -8.16 -1.08
C HIS A 99 0.56 -6.76 -1.20
N ARG A 100 1.36 -5.72 -0.93
CA ARG A 100 0.94 -4.33 -1.16
C ARG A 100 0.78 -4.01 -2.64
N TRP A 101 1.73 -4.49 -3.46
CA TRP A 101 1.73 -4.21 -4.90
C TRP A 101 0.63 -4.93 -5.66
N ALA A 102 0.46 -6.23 -5.43
CA ALA A 102 -0.41 -7.11 -6.22
C ALA A 102 -1.59 -7.70 -5.43
N GLY A 103 -1.66 -7.48 -4.11
CA GLY A 103 -2.65 -8.15 -3.25
C GLY A 103 -4.08 -7.94 -3.71
N ALA A 104 -4.46 -6.72 -4.08
CA ALA A 104 -5.81 -6.44 -4.56
C ALA A 104 -6.15 -7.23 -5.84
N VAL A 105 -5.22 -7.30 -6.80
CA VAL A 105 -5.43 -8.06 -8.04
C VAL A 105 -5.56 -9.56 -7.75
N GLN A 106 -4.67 -10.12 -6.93
CA GLN A 106 -4.72 -11.53 -6.60
C GLN A 106 -5.98 -11.89 -5.82
N ALA A 107 -6.39 -11.08 -4.85
CA ALA A 107 -7.63 -11.28 -4.11
C ALA A 107 -8.88 -11.17 -5.01
N ALA A 108 -8.90 -10.22 -5.95
CA ALA A 108 -10.00 -10.04 -6.88
C ALA A 108 -10.22 -11.27 -7.80
N LYS A 109 -9.17 -12.00 -8.16
CA LYS A 109 -9.26 -13.24 -8.95
C LYS A 109 -10.12 -14.30 -8.26
N TYR A 110 -10.25 -14.24 -6.94
CA TYR A 110 -11.08 -15.13 -6.12
C TYR A 110 -12.39 -14.47 -5.65
N GLY A 111 -12.76 -13.32 -6.25
CA GLY A 111 -14.01 -12.62 -5.94
C GLY A 111 -14.03 -11.85 -4.63
N ALA A 112 -12.88 -11.49 -4.09
CA ALA A 112 -12.79 -10.55 -2.98
C ALA A 112 -13.39 -9.19 -3.35
N VAL A 113 -13.92 -8.47 -2.35
CA VAL A 113 -14.52 -7.14 -2.54
C VAL A 113 -13.63 -6.00 -2.03
N GLY A 114 -12.51 -6.32 -1.40
CA GLY A 114 -11.50 -5.38 -0.93
C GLY A 114 -10.25 -6.11 -0.48
N ALA A 115 -9.15 -5.37 -0.33
CA ALA A 115 -7.89 -5.88 0.19
C ALA A 115 -7.29 -4.92 1.21
N ILE A 116 -6.86 -5.42 2.35
CA ILE A 116 -6.06 -4.68 3.31
C ILE A 116 -4.73 -5.39 3.53
N VAL A 117 -3.66 -4.61 3.72
CA VAL A 117 -2.30 -5.13 3.83
C VAL A 117 -1.67 -4.60 5.11
N ARG A 118 -1.07 -5.48 5.91
CA ARG A 118 -0.27 -5.09 7.07
C ARG A 118 0.80 -4.09 6.65
N SER A 119 0.96 -3.02 7.40
CA SER A 119 2.00 -2.03 7.15
C SER A 119 3.39 -2.63 7.24
N LEU A 120 4.26 -2.30 6.29
CA LEU A 120 5.61 -2.83 6.17
C LEU A 120 6.55 -2.15 7.18
N ASN A 121 6.47 -2.55 8.42
CA ASN A 121 7.19 -1.99 9.55
C ASN A 121 7.48 -3.07 10.59
N LEU A 122 8.68 -3.02 11.19
CA LEU A 122 9.05 -3.89 12.31
C LEU A 122 8.52 -3.39 13.67
N ARG A 123 8.01 -2.16 13.72
CA ARG A 123 7.44 -1.58 14.94
C ARG A 123 5.95 -1.84 14.97
N ILE A 124 5.43 -2.08 16.16
CA ILE A 124 3.99 -2.10 16.40
C ILE A 124 3.54 -0.70 16.75
N ASP A 125 2.87 -0.04 15.82
CA ASP A 125 2.37 1.32 15.98
C ASP A 125 1.03 1.53 15.24
N GLU A 126 0.47 2.73 15.39
CA GLU A 126 -0.84 3.11 14.84
C GLU A 126 -0.77 3.81 13.46
N PHE A 127 0.42 3.83 12.84
CA PHE A 127 0.65 4.56 11.60
C PHE A 127 0.67 3.61 10.40
N PRO A 128 -0.39 3.58 9.57
CA PRO A 128 -0.38 2.75 8.37
C PRO A 128 0.62 3.30 7.34
N HIS A 129 1.32 2.39 6.68
CA HIS A 129 2.29 2.70 5.63
C HIS A 129 1.67 2.50 4.25
N THR A 130 1.42 3.58 3.54
CA THR A 130 0.98 3.51 2.14
C THR A 130 2.13 3.10 1.20
N GLY A 131 1.81 2.96 -0.05
CA GLY A 131 2.71 2.69 -1.16
C GLY A 131 1.90 2.50 -2.44
N SER A 132 2.56 2.35 -3.57
CA SER A 132 1.89 2.13 -4.85
C SER A 132 1.38 0.70 -4.99
N MET A 133 0.28 0.57 -5.71
CA MET A 133 -0.26 -0.68 -6.22
C MET A 133 -0.64 -0.53 -7.70
N THR A 134 -0.88 -1.63 -8.38
CA THR A 134 -1.38 -1.61 -9.76
C THR A 134 -2.59 -2.52 -9.89
N TYR A 135 -3.45 -2.20 -10.88
CA TYR A 135 -4.49 -3.10 -11.36
C TYR A 135 -4.06 -3.77 -12.66
N GLU A 136 -4.60 -4.93 -12.95
CA GLU A 136 -4.43 -5.64 -14.21
C GLU A 136 -5.69 -5.52 -15.07
N ASP A 137 -5.52 -5.36 -16.39
CA ASP A 137 -6.65 -5.42 -17.34
C ASP A 137 -7.38 -6.76 -17.21
N ALA A 138 -8.70 -6.72 -17.36
CA ALA A 138 -9.58 -7.88 -17.28
C ALA A 138 -9.76 -8.51 -15.88
N ILE A 139 -9.19 -7.93 -14.82
CA ILE A 139 -9.48 -8.29 -13.43
C ILE A 139 -10.30 -7.16 -12.79
N ASP A 140 -11.32 -7.54 -12.03
CA ASP A 140 -12.15 -6.56 -11.31
C ASP A 140 -11.30 -5.71 -10.38
N THR A 141 -11.51 -4.39 -10.40
CA THR A 141 -10.84 -3.48 -9.48
C THR A 141 -11.57 -3.45 -8.15
N ILE A 142 -10.83 -3.63 -7.05
CA ILE A 142 -11.35 -3.58 -5.69
C ILE A 142 -10.57 -2.56 -4.86
N PRO A 143 -11.20 -1.88 -3.87
CA PRO A 143 -10.49 -0.98 -2.97
C PRO A 143 -9.36 -1.68 -2.22
N ALA A 144 -8.24 -0.96 -2.04
CA ALA A 144 -7.09 -1.47 -1.31
C ALA A 144 -6.49 -0.43 -0.37
N ALA A 145 -6.12 -0.85 0.85
CA ALA A 145 -5.49 0.01 1.85
C ALA A 145 -4.44 -0.75 2.67
N ALA A 146 -3.49 0.00 3.25
CA ALA A 146 -2.67 -0.50 4.34
C ALA A 146 -3.42 -0.32 5.67
N ILE A 147 -3.26 -1.26 6.60
CA ILE A 147 -3.70 -1.18 7.99
C ILE A 147 -2.48 -1.00 8.90
N SER A 148 -2.60 -0.27 10.01
CA SER A 148 -1.50 -0.14 10.97
C SER A 148 -1.09 -1.50 11.53
N THR A 149 0.15 -1.64 11.96
CA THR A 149 0.62 -2.91 12.56
C THR A 149 -0.10 -3.23 13.85
N ARG A 150 -0.43 -2.21 14.67
CA ARG A 150 -1.24 -2.40 15.90
C ARG A 150 -2.63 -2.92 15.59
N ASP A 151 -3.30 -2.32 14.61
CA ASP A 151 -4.66 -2.71 14.27
C ASP A 151 -4.69 -4.06 13.53
N ALA A 152 -3.62 -4.42 12.82
CA ALA A 152 -3.41 -5.73 12.23
C ALA A 152 -3.39 -6.83 13.32
N GLU A 153 -2.67 -6.62 14.43
CA GLU A 153 -2.68 -7.53 15.59
C GLU A 153 -4.10 -7.71 16.14
N ILE A 154 -4.85 -6.61 16.32
CA ILE A 154 -6.21 -6.69 16.85
C ILE A 154 -7.12 -7.54 15.94
N VAL A 155 -7.02 -7.35 14.63
CA VAL A 155 -7.81 -8.14 13.66
C VAL A 155 -7.40 -9.61 13.71
N SER A 156 -6.10 -9.90 13.70
CA SER A 156 -5.58 -11.26 13.73
C SER A 156 -5.95 -11.99 15.01
N ASP A 157 -5.81 -11.36 16.18
CA ASP A 157 -6.18 -11.92 17.48
C ASP A 157 -7.67 -12.33 17.50
N LEU A 158 -8.58 -11.46 17.05
CA LEU A 158 -10.00 -11.74 16.99
C LEU A 158 -10.33 -12.92 16.05
N LEU A 159 -9.66 -12.98 14.90
CA LEU A 159 -9.81 -14.08 13.94
C LEU A 159 -9.28 -15.39 14.53
N ALA A 160 -8.15 -15.37 15.24
CA ALA A 160 -7.56 -16.53 15.92
C ALA A 160 -8.44 -17.04 17.08
N GLU A 161 -9.21 -16.17 17.74
CA GLU A 161 -10.23 -16.52 18.72
C GLU A 161 -11.48 -17.17 18.10
N GLY A 162 -11.55 -17.24 16.77
CA GLY A 162 -12.66 -17.82 16.01
C GLY A 162 -13.84 -16.86 15.81
N GLU A 163 -13.62 -15.56 16.01
CA GLU A 163 -14.66 -14.59 15.77
C GLU A 163 -14.83 -14.27 14.27
N ILE A 164 -16.05 -13.90 13.87
CA ILE A 164 -16.29 -13.30 12.57
C ILE A 164 -15.98 -11.81 12.72
N VAL A 165 -15.01 -11.31 11.97
CA VAL A 165 -14.61 -9.90 11.97
C VAL A 165 -15.03 -9.26 10.65
N GLU A 166 -15.80 -8.17 10.73
CA GLU A 166 -16.24 -7.35 9.61
C GLU A 166 -15.48 -6.02 9.60
N LEU A 167 -15.00 -5.58 8.45
CA LEU A 167 -14.48 -4.23 8.24
C LEU A 167 -15.57 -3.34 7.65
N ILE A 168 -15.87 -2.24 8.34
CA ILE A 168 -16.67 -1.13 7.84
C ILE A 168 -15.67 -0.08 7.38
N TRP A 169 -15.65 0.22 6.09
CA TRP A 169 -14.56 0.98 5.48
C TRP A 169 -15.05 1.98 4.45
N LYS A 170 -14.50 3.18 4.49
CA LYS A 170 -14.75 4.23 3.51
C LYS A 170 -13.44 4.90 3.10
N GLN A 171 -13.21 4.99 1.79
CA GLN A 171 -12.17 5.79 1.16
C GLN A 171 -12.70 6.43 -0.14
N SER A 172 -12.10 7.56 -0.55
CA SER A 172 -12.63 8.40 -1.65
C SER A 172 -11.58 8.71 -2.73
N CYS A 173 -10.54 7.92 -2.82
CA CYS A 173 -9.43 8.13 -3.76
C CYS A 173 -9.87 8.00 -5.22
N GLN A 174 -9.20 8.74 -6.11
CA GLN A 174 -9.52 8.79 -7.54
C GLN A 174 -8.25 8.94 -8.38
N THR A 175 -8.25 8.32 -9.55
CA THR A 175 -7.23 8.51 -10.59
C THR A 175 -7.76 9.46 -11.65
N PHE A 176 -6.96 10.43 -12.03
CA PHE A 176 -7.21 11.43 -13.06
C PHE A 176 -6.24 11.24 -14.23
N PRO A 177 -6.45 11.93 -15.37
CA PRO A 177 -5.47 11.94 -16.44
C PRO A 177 -4.11 12.45 -15.96
N ASP A 178 -3.03 11.88 -16.52
CA ASP A 178 -1.66 12.26 -16.22
C ASP A 178 -1.44 13.77 -16.28
N VAL A 179 -0.57 14.27 -15.42
CA VAL A 179 -0.23 15.69 -15.33
C VAL A 179 1.26 15.94 -15.63
N PRO A 180 1.61 17.13 -16.14
CA PRO A 180 3.00 17.46 -16.42
C PRO A 180 3.79 17.67 -15.12
N SER A 181 4.99 17.08 -15.08
CA SER A 181 6.00 17.27 -14.06
C SER A 181 7.37 17.39 -14.71
N HIS A 182 8.45 17.34 -13.95
CA HIS A 182 9.80 17.52 -14.46
C HIS A 182 10.81 16.65 -13.71
N ASN A 183 11.76 16.09 -14.47
CA ASN A 183 13.07 15.75 -13.92
C ASN A 183 13.93 17.02 -13.85
N VAL A 184 14.69 17.18 -12.76
CA VAL A 184 15.66 18.27 -12.62
C VAL A 184 17.05 17.66 -12.76
N ILE A 185 17.79 18.13 -13.77
CA ILE A 185 19.10 17.59 -14.14
C ILE A 185 20.15 18.68 -13.96
N GLY A 186 21.25 18.34 -13.29
CA GLY A 186 22.42 19.18 -13.18
C GLY A 186 23.69 18.40 -13.52
N GLU A 187 24.62 19.03 -14.21
CA GLU A 187 25.88 18.40 -14.64
C GLU A 187 27.09 19.16 -14.13
N ILE A 188 28.08 18.45 -13.66
CA ILE A 188 29.43 18.95 -13.42
C ILE A 188 30.36 18.13 -14.29
N ARG A 189 30.85 18.73 -15.39
CA ARG A 189 31.73 18.03 -16.31
C ARG A 189 33.12 17.83 -15.72
N GLY A 190 33.60 16.59 -15.76
CA GLY A 190 34.93 16.23 -15.32
C GLY A 190 36.02 16.81 -16.20
N SER A 191 37.17 17.17 -15.61
CA SER A 191 38.31 17.70 -16.32
C SER A 191 39.26 16.67 -16.86
N LYS A 192 39.31 15.48 -16.23
CA LYS A 192 40.27 14.42 -16.60
C LYS A 192 39.65 13.36 -17.53
N TYR A 193 38.39 12.99 -17.24
CA TYR A 193 37.65 12.02 -18.02
C TYR A 193 36.24 12.56 -18.32
N PRO A 194 36.13 13.54 -19.22
CA PRO A 194 34.88 14.28 -19.46
C PRO A 194 33.76 13.42 -20.10
N ASP A 195 34.12 12.29 -20.66
CA ASP A 195 33.16 11.39 -21.31
C ASP A 195 32.71 10.21 -20.40
N GLU A 196 33.30 10.13 -19.19
CA GLU A 196 32.84 9.20 -18.16
C GLU A 196 31.78 9.85 -17.29
N ILE A 197 30.61 9.20 -17.19
CA ILE A 197 29.45 9.75 -16.46
C ILE A 197 29.26 8.97 -15.17
N ILE A 198 29.22 9.67 -14.04
CA ILE A 198 28.73 9.15 -12.75
C ILE A 198 27.36 9.79 -12.55
N LEU A 199 26.31 8.95 -12.56
CA LEU A 199 24.94 9.39 -12.35
C LEU A 199 24.56 9.21 -10.89
N LEU A 200 24.09 10.30 -10.27
CA LEU A 200 23.43 10.29 -8.96
C LEU A 200 21.98 10.72 -9.17
N GLY A 201 21.07 10.13 -8.46
CA GLY A 201 19.65 10.44 -8.60
C GLY A 201 18.87 10.15 -7.35
N GLY A 202 17.79 10.88 -7.18
CA GLY A 202 16.78 10.70 -6.17
C GLY A 202 15.44 11.24 -6.68
N HIS A 203 14.32 10.76 -6.16
CA HIS A 203 13.03 11.28 -6.56
C HIS A 203 12.65 12.54 -5.78
N LEU A 204 11.85 13.42 -6.41
CA LEU A 204 11.44 14.72 -5.85
C LEU A 204 10.13 14.64 -5.06
N ASP A 205 9.37 13.59 -5.29
CA ASP A 205 8.05 13.40 -4.70
C ASP A 205 8.12 12.62 -3.38
N SER A 206 7.05 12.70 -2.63
CA SER A 206 6.78 11.87 -1.47
C SER A 206 5.30 11.54 -1.42
N TRP A 207 4.93 10.56 -0.59
CA TRP A 207 3.53 10.32 -0.30
C TRP A 207 2.91 11.54 0.39
N ASP A 208 1.66 11.86 0.03
CA ASP A 208 0.87 12.99 0.51
C ASP A 208 0.75 13.09 2.05
N VAL A 209 0.95 11.99 2.75
CA VAL A 209 0.94 11.90 4.21
C VAL A 209 2.30 12.11 4.87
N GLY A 210 3.36 12.37 4.10
CA GLY A 210 4.73 12.56 4.56
C GLY A 210 5.41 13.75 3.91
N HIS A 211 6.60 14.08 4.40
CA HIS A 211 7.43 15.18 3.88
C HIS A 211 8.61 14.70 3.03
N GLY A 212 8.75 13.40 2.77
CA GLY A 212 9.87 12.85 2.03
C GLY A 212 11.25 13.06 2.67
N ALA A 213 11.29 13.29 3.99
CA ALA A 213 12.53 13.60 4.69
C ALA A 213 13.53 12.43 4.71
N HIS A 214 13.05 11.21 4.67
CA HIS A 214 13.87 10.00 4.60
C HIS A 214 13.86 9.44 3.17
N ASP A 215 12.71 9.23 2.63
CA ASP A 215 12.50 8.66 1.31
C ASP A 215 11.92 9.75 0.37
N ASP A 216 12.74 10.40 -0.42
CA ASP A 216 14.15 10.15 -0.76
C ASP A 216 15.12 11.23 -0.22
N GLY A 217 14.64 12.19 0.58
CA GLY A 217 15.38 13.39 0.98
C GLY A 217 16.68 13.14 1.75
N ALA A 218 16.82 12.00 2.45
CA ALA A 218 18.05 11.69 3.20
C ALA A 218 19.17 11.13 2.32
N GLY A 219 18.86 10.71 1.08
CA GLY A 219 19.79 10.09 0.15
C GLY A 219 20.37 11.04 -0.91
N VAL A 220 19.87 12.28 -1.00
CA VAL A 220 20.20 13.26 -2.06
C VAL A 220 20.79 14.53 -1.50
#